data_997174ea98fa7630fd3ae2b5f4cf31d9
#
_entry.id   997174ea98fa7630fd3ae2b5f4cf31d9
#
_cell.length_a   1.000
_cell.length_b   1.000
_cell.length_c   1.000
_cell.angle_alpha   90.00
_cell.angle_beta   90.00
_cell.angle_gamma   90.00
#
_symmetry.space_group_name_H-M   'P 1'
#
loop_
_entity.id
_entity.type
_entity.pdbx_description
1 polymer ?
#
loop_
_entity_poly.entity_id
_entity_poly.type
_entity_poly.pdbx_seq_one_letter_code
_entity_poly.pdbx_strand_id
1 'polypeptide(L)'
;MISYGKLINLILLSGLWIVLASAKPHPPIIPSNSYEVRSMVTGFQMAKEILAKPLNQDQQKPLSDKAIKKWFRKKEWSTGLGIKAHSSINKRMFHDQYMANRKLWDSAFQFLQTRPLKEMLPGKYPIIGDQVFASITEAPSKPMTDLKWESHRQYIDLHYLISGKELIGISDTLHAKVTKPYTPDAMNYDATGKFHLADPEHFLLMFPSDIHVGNIKAEGYETVKKLVIKIKVAELSSPSISNRNP
;
A
#
# COMPACT_ATOMS: atom_id res chain seq x y z
N MET A 1 -18.69 21.33 -36.49
CA MET A 1 -17.46 20.51 -36.58
C MET A 1 -17.22 19.91 -35.20
N ILE A 2 -17.60 18.66 -35.02
CA ILE A 2 -17.51 17.94 -33.75
C ILE A 2 -16.25 17.07 -33.80
N SER A 3 -15.28 17.37 -32.90
CA SER A 3 -14.03 16.62 -32.78
C SER A 3 -14.29 15.35 -31.96
N TYR A 4 -14.16 14.18 -32.60
CA TYR A 4 -14.17 12.89 -31.91
C TYR A 4 -12.78 12.56 -31.37
N GLY A 5 -12.64 12.58 -30.05
CA GLY A 5 -11.47 12.09 -29.34
C GLY A 5 -11.35 10.55 -29.46
N LYS A 6 -10.15 10.09 -29.75
CA LYS A 6 -9.81 8.67 -29.91
C LYS A 6 -9.80 7.95 -28.58
N LEU A 7 -10.66 6.95 -28.42
CA LEU A 7 -10.60 5.99 -27.30
C LEU A 7 -9.87 4.74 -27.78
N ILE A 8 -8.69 4.47 -27.22
CA ILE A 8 -7.95 3.24 -27.46
C ILE A 8 -8.27 2.30 -26.29
N ASN A 9 -9.04 1.25 -26.54
CA ASN A 9 -9.24 0.15 -25.59
C ASN A 9 -8.22 -0.96 -25.88
N LEU A 10 -7.31 -1.18 -24.94
CA LEU A 10 -6.34 -2.28 -24.99
C LEU A 10 -6.89 -3.45 -24.17
N ILE A 11 -7.21 -4.57 -24.83
CA ILE A 11 -7.62 -5.82 -24.17
C ILE A 11 -6.46 -6.81 -24.28
N LEU A 12 -5.90 -7.17 -23.12
CA LEU A 12 -4.86 -8.21 -22.99
C LEU A 12 -5.52 -9.56 -22.72
N LEU A 13 -5.43 -10.49 -23.65
CA LEU A 13 -5.73 -11.90 -23.44
C LEU A 13 -4.62 -12.74 -24.05
N SER A 14 -3.93 -13.51 -23.21
CA SER A 14 -3.04 -14.64 -23.56
C SER A 14 -2.01 -14.38 -24.65
N GLY A 15 -1.15 -13.37 -24.51
CA GLY A 15 0.05 -13.22 -25.33
C GLY A 15 -0.18 -12.80 -26.78
N LEU A 16 -1.40 -12.48 -27.21
CA LEU A 16 -1.69 -12.02 -28.57
C LEU A 16 -2.04 -10.51 -28.55
N TRP A 17 -1.21 -9.70 -29.20
CA TRP A 17 -1.41 -8.26 -29.35
C TRP A 17 -2.33 -8.02 -30.56
N ILE A 18 -3.53 -7.51 -30.34
CA ILE A 18 -4.37 -6.99 -31.44
C ILE A 18 -4.31 -5.46 -31.39
N VAL A 19 -3.57 -4.87 -32.31
CA VAL A 19 -3.54 -3.42 -32.53
C VAL A 19 -4.67 -3.06 -33.50
N LEU A 20 -5.72 -2.40 -33.02
CA LEU A 20 -6.74 -1.79 -33.86
C LEU A 20 -6.28 -0.38 -34.28
N ALA A 21 -5.59 -0.29 -35.41
CA ALA A 21 -5.34 0.98 -36.09
C ALA A 21 -6.61 1.46 -36.80
N SER A 22 -6.95 2.73 -36.69
CA SER A 22 -8.09 3.34 -37.41
C SER A 22 -7.78 3.44 -38.89
N ALA A 23 -8.11 2.42 -39.62
CA ALA A 23 -8.23 2.45 -41.08
C ALA A 23 -9.71 2.59 -41.48
N LYS A 24 -9.97 3.21 -42.63
CA LYS A 24 -11.32 3.37 -43.19
C LYS A 24 -12.04 2.00 -43.25
N PRO A 25 -13.36 1.95 -43.07
CA PRO A 25 -14.07 0.69 -43.03
C PRO A 25 -13.99 -0.03 -44.38
N HIS A 26 -13.20 -1.09 -44.43
CA HIS A 26 -13.35 -2.12 -45.42
C HIS A 26 -14.49 -3.05 -44.98
N PRO A 27 -15.30 -3.60 -45.90
CA PRO A 27 -16.32 -4.57 -45.53
C PRO A 27 -15.67 -5.76 -44.81
N PRO A 28 -16.32 -6.35 -43.80
CA PRO A 28 -15.78 -7.47 -43.05
C PRO A 28 -15.49 -8.62 -44.02
N ILE A 29 -14.24 -9.11 -44.04
CA ILE A 29 -13.88 -10.35 -44.72
C ILE A 29 -14.54 -11.47 -43.89
N ILE A 30 -15.65 -12.01 -44.43
CA ILE A 30 -16.29 -13.18 -43.79
C ILE A 30 -15.42 -14.38 -44.21
N PRO A 31 -14.86 -15.13 -43.26
CA PRO A 31 -14.07 -16.33 -43.56
C PRO A 31 -14.96 -17.33 -44.31
N SER A 32 -14.56 -17.71 -45.51
CA SER A 32 -15.30 -18.67 -46.37
C SER A 32 -15.14 -20.13 -45.91
N ASN A 33 -14.44 -20.39 -44.81
CA ASN A 33 -14.15 -21.75 -44.34
C ASN A 33 -14.84 -22.02 -42.99
N SER A 34 -15.76 -23.00 -43.01
CA SER A 34 -16.54 -23.43 -41.87
C SER A 34 -15.70 -23.89 -40.66
N TYR A 35 -14.45 -24.27 -40.88
CA TYR A 35 -13.51 -24.67 -39.80
C TYR A 35 -13.01 -23.49 -38.98
N GLU A 36 -12.72 -22.35 -39.62
CA GLU A 36 -12.27 -21.15 -38.89
C GLU A 36 -13.38 -20.55 -38.03
N VAL A 37 -14.61 -20.50 -38.54
CA VAL A 37 -15.77 -20.02 -37.76
C VAL A 37 -16.04 -20.94 -36.58
N ARG A 38 -15.95 -22.26 -36.72
CA ARG A 38 -16.09 -23.21 -35.61
C ARG A 38 -15.00 -23.03 -34.55
N SER A 39 -13.75 -22.83 -34.97
CA SER A 39 -12.61 -22.58 -34.04
C SER A 39 -12.81 -21.32 -33.24
N MET A 40 -13.25 -20.21 -33.86
CA MET A 40 -13.55 -18.95 -33.16
C MET A 40 -14.72 -19.08 -32.18
N VAL A 41 -15.79 -19.76 -32.57
CA VAL A 41 -16.96 -20.00 -31.69
C VAL A 41 -16.57 -20.88 -30.54
N THR A 42 -15.77 -21.91 -30.72
CA THR A 42 -15.28 -22.79 -29.65
C THR A 42 -14.36 -22.02 -28.70
N GLY A 43 -13.47 -21.16 -29.20
CA GLY A 43 -12.63 -20.30 -28.39
C GLY A 43 -13.42 -19.28 -27.53
N PHE A 44 -14.47 -18.70 -28.11
CA PHE A 44 -15.35 -17.76 -27.44
C PHE A 44 -16.22 -18.45 -26.36
N GLN A 45 -16.66 -19.69 -26.64
CA GLN A 45 -17.42 -20.50 -25.69
C GLN A 45 -16.53 -20.93 -24.51
N MET A 46 -15.31 -21.40 -24.77
CA MET A 46 -14.33 -21.72 -23.71
C MET A 46 -13.96 -20.50 -22.87
N ALA A 47 -13.76 -19.33 -23.48
CA ALA A 47 -13.50 -18.09 -22.75
C ALA A 47 -14.70 -17.70 -21.84
N LYS A 48 -15.94 -17.86 -22.35
CA LYS A 48 -17.15 -17.67 -21.54
C LYS A 48 -17.25 -18.64 -20.38
N GLU A 49 -16.91 -19.91 -20.57
CA GLU A 49 -16.92 -20.91 -19.49
C GLU A 49 -15.83 -20.67 -18.45
N ILE A 50 -14.65 -20.20 -18.87
CA ILE A 50 -13.57 -19.81 -17.95
C ILE A 50 -13.97 -18.57 -17.14
N LEU A 51 -14.61 -17.58 -17.78
CA LEU A 51 -15.08 -16.35 -17.12
C LEU A 51 -16.35 -16.58 -16.28
N ALA A 52 -17.14 -17.62 -16.58
CA ALA A 52 -18.36 -17.97 -15.86
C ALA A 52 -18.11 -18.94 -14.67
N LYS A 53 -16.89 -19.49 -14.54
CA LYS A 53 -16.57 -20.23 -13.31
C LYS A 53 -16.59 -19.25 -12.15
N PRO A 54 -17.51 -19.42 -11.16
CA PRO A 54 -17.45 -18.62 -9.93
C PRO A 54 -16.06 -18.83 -9.33
N LEU A 55 -15.35 -17.74 -9.07
CA LEU A 55 -14.11 -17.76 -8.30
C LEU A 55 -14.37 -18.60 -7.05
N ASN A 56 -13.58 -19.65 -6.89
CA ASN A 56 -13.75 -20.65 -5.83
C ASN A 56 -13.95 -19.91 -4.50
N GLN A 57 -15.09 -20.10 -3.83
CA GLN A 57 -15.43 -19.43 -2.57
C GLN A 57 -14.38 -19.67 -1.48
N ASP A 58 -13.57 -20.72 -1.61
CA ASP A 58 -12.43 -21.00 -0.72
C ASP A 58 -11.29 -19.96 -0.81
N GLN A 59 -11.20 -19.18 -1.90
CA GLN A 59 -10.22 -18.09 -2.04
C GLN A 59 -10.67 -16.77 -1.39
N GLN A 60 -11.91 -16.68 -0.92
CA GLN A 60 -12.47 -15.47 -0.28
C GLN A 60 -12.43 -15.52 1.25
N LYS A 61 -12.03 -16.65 1.86
CA LYS A 61 -11.96 -16.73 3.32
C LYS A 61 -10.72 -16.00 3.82
N PRO A 62 -10.88 -14.98 4.68
CA PRO A 62 -9.73 -14.28 5.27
C PRO A 62 -8.79 -15.28 5.96
N LEU A 63 -7.49 -15.08 5.78
CA LEU A 63 -6.51 -15.91 6.46
C LEU A 63 -6.70 -15.84 7.98
N SER A 64 -6.56 -17.00 8.65
CA SER A 64 -6.61 -17.05 10.11
C SER A 64 -5.45 -16.26 10.74
N ASP A 65 -5.63 -15.76 11.95
CA ASP A 65 -4.56 -15.07 12.69
C ASP A 65 -3.31 -15.91 12.88
N LYS A 66 -3.48 -17.25 13.00
CA LYS A 66 -2.37 -18.21 13.07
C LYS A 66 -1.55 -18.19 11.77
N ALA A 67 -2.22 -18.15 10.62
CA ALA A 67 -1.57 -18.11 9.32
C ALA A 67 -0.82 -16.77 9.12
N ILE A 68 -1.43 -15.65 9.50
CA ILE A 68 -0.81 -14.32 9.45
C ILE A 68 0.41 -14.23 10.38
N LYS A 69 0.29 -14.72 11.61
CA LYS A 69 1.45 -14.79 12.52
C LYS A 69 2.58 -15.66 11.95
N LYS A 70 2.25 -16.76 11.25
CA LYS A 70 3.23 -17.62 10.58
C LYS A 70 3.92 -16.88 9.43
N TRP A 71 3.15 -16.22 8.55
CA TRP A 71 3.67 -15.39 7.45
C TRP A 71 4.60 -14.30 7.97
N PHE A 72 4.16 -13.53 8.96
CA PHE A 72 4.97 -12.47 9.56
C PHE A 72 6.30 -12.97 10.13
N ARG A 73 6.28 -14.13 10.82
CA ARG A 73 7.47 -14.75 11.41
C ARG A 73 8.45 -15.28 10.37
N LYS A 74 7.95 -15.78 9.22
CA LYS A 74 8.79 -16.26 8.11
C LYS A 74 9.53 -15.14 7.40
N LYS A 75 9.11 -13.88 7.62
CA LYS A 75 9.70 -12.68 7.02
C LYS A 75 9.78 -12.72 5.49
N GLU A 76 8.84 -13.39 4.82
CA GLU A 76 8.77 -13.48 3.35
C GLU A 76 8.65 -12.10 2.67
N TRP A 77 8.23 -11.08 3.43
CA TRP A 77 8.14 -9.69 3.05
C TRP A 77 9.45 -8.91 3.16
N SER A 78 10.48 -9.46 3.83
CA SER A 78 11.67 -8.67 4.22
C SER A 78 12.84 -8.73 3.24
N THR A 79 12.85 -9.71 2.32
CA THR A 79 13.92 -9.90 1.30
C THR A 79 15.33 -9.63 1.80
N GLY A 80 15.69 -10.12 3.00
CA GLY A 80 17.00 -9.94 3.61
C GLY A 80 17.22 -8.62 4.36
N LEU A 81 16.15 -7.87 4.65
CA LEU A 81 16.22 -6.64 5.44
C LEU A 81 16.82 -6.92 6.84
N GLY A 82 17.91 -6.22 7.18
CA GLY A 82 18.63 -6.39 8.46
C GLY A 82 17.86 -5.82 9.67
N ILE A 83 16.97 -4.84 9.47
CA ILE A 83 16.15 -4.24 10.52
C ILE A 83 14.90 -5.07 10.82
N LYS A 84 14.41 -4.98 12.04
CA LYS A 84 13.27 -5.76 12.51
C LYS A 84 11.98 -4.95 12.42
N ALA A 85 10.85 -5.63 12.33
CA ALA A 85 9.55 -5.01 12.50
C ALA A 85 9.27 -4.78 13.99
N HIS A 86 8.83 -3.57 14.35
CA HIS A 86 8.46 -3.26 15.73
C HIS A 86 7.20 -4.05 16.16
N SER A 87 7.11 -4.35 17.45
CA SER A 87 6.02 -5.19 18.01
C SER A 87 4.62 -4.53 17.92
N SER A 88 4.54 -3.22 17.79
CA SER A 88 3.28 -2.46 17.64
C SER A 88 2.59 -2.66 16.28
N ILE A 89 3.29 -3.19 15.27
CA ILE A 89 2.74 -3.33 13.93
C ILE A 89 1.52 -4.24 13.91
N ASN A 90 0.41 -3.74 13.34
CA ASN A 90 -0.76 -4.56 13.04
C ASN A 90 -0.44 -5.54 11.91
N LYS A 91 -0.20 -6.80 12.28
CA LYS A 91 0.26 -7.85 11.37
C LYS A 91 -0.76 -8.21 10.30
N ARG A 92 -2.06 -8.09 10.60
CA ARG A 92 -3.14 -8.36 9.64
C ARG A 92 -3.16 -7.27 8.59
N MET A 93 -3.22 -6.00 8.99
CA MET A 93 -3.20 -4.89 8.04
C MET A 93 -1.93 -4.90 7.19
N PHE A 94 -0.78 -5.20 7.80
CA PHE A 94 0.46 -5.31 7.05
C PHE A 94 0.38 -6.42 6.00
N HIS A 95 -0.07 -7.64 6.39
CA HIS A 95 -0.24 -8.74 5.46
C HIS A 95 -1.18 -8.36 4.30
N ASP A 96 -2.36 -7.83 4.61
CA ASP A 96 -3.40 -7.58 3.62
C ASP A 96 -2.97 -6.47 2.64
N GLN A 97 -2.37 -5.39 3.13
CA GLN A 97 -1.81 -4.32 2.30
C GLN A 97 -0.61 -4.78 1.48
N TYR A 98 0.30 -5.59 2.04
CA TYR A 98 1.43 -6.16 1.32
C TYR A 98 0.96 -7.08 0.19
N MET A 99 0.01 -7.98 0.45
CA MET A 99 -0.51 -8.90 -0.56
C MET A 99 -1.28 -8.18 -1.67
N ALA A 100 -1.99 -7.11 -1.34
CA ALA A 100 -2.73 -6.32 -2.32
C ALA A 100 -1.81 -5.56 -3.29
N ASN A 101 -0.61 -5.15 -2.85
CA ASN A 101 0.32 -4.41 -3.71
C ASN A 101 1.79 -4.66 -3.38
N ARG A 102 2.24 -5.91 -3.58
CA ARG A 102 3.63 -6.33 -3.28
C ARG A 102 4.69 -5.43 -3.92
N LYS A 103 4.47 -4.98 -5.15
CA LYS A 103 5.43 -4.14 -5.87
C LYS A 103 5.78 -2.85 -5.13
N LEU A 104 4.80 -2.18 -4.54
CA LEU A 104 5.04 -0.94 -3.78
C LEU A 104 5.83 -1.24 -2.50
N TRP A 105 5.46 -2.29 -1.80
CA TRP A 105 6.12 -2.71 -0.56
C TRP A 105 7.55 -3.18 -0.79
N ASP A 106 7.77 -4.04 -1.80
CA ASP A 106 9.10 -4.53 -2.16
C ASP A 106 10.02 -3.37 -2.54
N SER A 107 9.50 -2.36 -3.27
CA SER A 107 10.29 -1.16 -3.62
C SER A 107 10.63 -0.31 -2.39
N ALA A 108 9.71 -0.19 -1.42
CA ALA A 108 9.98 0.53 -0.17
C ALA A 108 11.05 -0.19 0.65
N PHE A 109 10.96 -1.50 0.80
CA PHE A 109 11.97 -2.29 1.52
C PHE A 109 13.32 -2.32 0.79
N GLN A 110 13.32 -2.39 -0.54
CA GLN A 110 14.55 -2.29 -1.33
C GLN A 110 15.23 -0.94 -1.11
N PHE A 111 14.48 0.18 -1.13
CA PHE A 111 15.03 1.50 -0.83
C PHE A 111 15.67 1.53 0.56
N LEU A 112 14.98 1.04 1.57
CA LEU A 112 15.43 0.99 2.94
C LEU A 112 16.72 0.15 3.11
N GLN A 113 16.85 -0.91 2.32
CA GLN A 113 17.98 -1.85 2.40
C GLN A 113 19.22 -1.36 1.63
N THR A 114 19.02 -0.73 0.46
CA THR A 114 20.11 -0.49 -0.50
C THR A 114 20.65 0.93 -0.50
N ARG A 115 19.91 1.90 0.10
CA ARG A 115 20.37 3.29 0.08
C ARG A 115 21.30 3.60 1.25
N PRO A 116 22.33 4.42 1.03
CA PRO A 116 23.25 4.87 2.08
C PRO A 116 22.56 5.95 2.96
N LEU A 117 21.57 5.51 3.76
CA LEU A 117 20.64 6.42 4.47
C LEU A 117 21.36 7.42 5.39
N LYS A 118 22.52 7.03 5.96
CA LYS A 118 23.30 7.90 6.85
C LYS A 118 23.86 9.12 6.11
N GLU A 119 24.26 8.93 4.86
CA GLU A 119 24.86 9.95 3.99
C GLU A 119 23.80 10.80 3.24
N MET A 120 22.57 10.30 3.15
CA MET A 120 21.50 11.04 2.45
C MET A 120 21.11 12.29 3.23
N LEU A 121 20.92 13.40 2.51
CA LEU A 121 20.51 14.67 3.07
C LEU A 121 19.00 14.68 3.38
N PRO A 122 18.52 15.55 4.30
CA PRO A 122 17.10 15.80 4.44
C PRO A 122 16.47 16.22 3.09
N GLY A 123 15.28 15.65 2.79
CA GLY A 123 14.61 15.88 1.52
C GLY A 123 13.60 14.81 1.17
N LYS A 124 12.93 14.98 0.02
CA LYS A 124 11.96 14.04 -0.53
C LYS A 124 12.58 13.27 -1.70
N TYR A 125 12.43 11.96 -1.69
CA TYR A 125 13.01 11.02 -2.66
C TYR A 125 11.92 10.16 -3.27
N PRO A 126 11.56 10.35 -4.54
CA PRO A 126 10.59 9.48 -5.21
C PRO A 126 11.17 8.07 -5.39
N ILE A 127 10.35 7.04 -5.17
CA ILE A 127 10.68 5.63 -5.38
C ILE A 127 9.86 5.08 -6.54
N ILE A 128 8.53 5.22 -6.47
CA ILE A 128 7.59 4.93 -7.57
C ILE A 128 6.64 6.12 -7.70
N GLY A 129 7.06 7.17 -8.38
CA GLY A 129 6.26 8.37 -8.59
C GLY A 129 5.64 8.90 -7.29
N ASP A 130 4.31 9.09 -7.30
CA ASP A 130 3.50 9.48 -6.14
C ASP A 130 3.02 8.28 -5.30
N GLN A 131 3.20 7.04 -5.78
CA GLN A 131 2.72 5.85 -5.10
C GLN A 131 3.62 5.42 -3.94
N VAL A 132 4.94 5.62 -4.08
CA VAL A 132 5.92 5.36 -3.02
C VAL A 132 6.99 6.43 -3.06
N PHE A 133 7.17 7.13 -1.96
CA PHE A 133 8.24 8.11 -1.81
C PHE A 133 8.76 8.14 -0.38
N ALA A 134 10.02 8.49 -0.24
CA ALA A 134 10.70 8.64 1.03
C ALA A 134 10.86 10.12 1.39
N SER A 135 10.74 10.43 2.67
CA SER A 135 11.11 11.73 3.26
C SER A 135 12.16 11.50 4.34
N ILE A 136 13.32 12.13 4.20
CA ILE A 136 14.36 12.15 5.23
C ILE A 136 14.28 13.49 5.93
N THR A 137 14.24 13.46 7.26
CA THR A 137 14.31 14.66 8.11
C THR A 137 15.40 14.48 9.15
N GLU A 138 16.03 15.57 9.52
CA GLU A 138 16.95 15.65 10.64
C GLU A 138 16.58 16.92 11.43
N ALA A 139 16.06 16.73 12.63
CA ALA A 139 15.45 17.82 13.38
C ALA A 139 15.51 17.59 14.89
N PRO A 140 15.48 18.67 15.70
CA PRO A 140 15.30 18.57 17.13
C PRO A 140 14.01 17.81 17.49
N SER A 141 14.10 17.00 18.53
CA SER A 141 12.94 16.31 19.12
C SER A 141 12.05 17.30 19.85
N LYS A 142 10.73 17.04 19.87
CA LYS A 142 9.73 17.85 20.54
C LYS A 142 9.47 17.36 21.96
N PRO A 143 9.13 18.25 22.89
CA PRO A 143 8.74 17.84 24.23
C PRO A 143 7.37 17.12 24.19
N MET A 144 7.09 16.34 25.24
CA MET A 144 5.81 15.63 25.43
C MET A 144 4.60 16.59 25.51
N THR A 145 4.83 17.88 25.71
CA THR A 145 3.79 18.93 25.72
C THR A 145 3.40 19.45 24.34
N ASP A 146 4.14 19.09 23.27
CA ASP A 146 3.85 19.51 21.87
C ASP A 146 3.41 18.31 21.03
N LEU A 147 2.33 17.66 21.44
CA LEU A 147 1.77 16.51 20.71
C LEU A 147 0.87 16.99 19.57
N LYS A 148 1.20 16.59 18.35
CA LYS A 148 0.40 16.85 17.15
C LYS A 148 -0.01 15.53 16.54
N TRP A 149 -1.11 15.00 17.07
CA TRP A 149 -1.67 13.73 16.59
C TRP A 149 -2.26 13.88 15.19
N GLU A 150 -1.94 12.92 14.32
CA GLU A 150 -2.43 12.90 12.95
C GLU A 150 -2.71 11.47 12.47
N SER A 151 -3.52 11.33 11.42
CA SER A 151 -3.64 10.12 10.63
C SER A 151 -3.63 10.47 9.14
N HIS A 152 -3.29 9.49 8.30
CA HIS A 152 -3.26 9.63 6.86
C HIS A 152 -4.31 8.74 6.21
N ARG A 153 -5.00 9.21 5.16
CA ARG A 153 -6.00 8.36 4.47
C ARG A 153 -5.48 7.73 3.19
N GLN A 154 -4.45 8.32 2.56
CA GLN A 154 -3.96 7.88 1.25
C GLN A 154 -2.70 7.02 1.34
N TYR A 155 -1.96 7.14 2.44
CA TYR A 155 -0.66 6.49 2.61
C TYR A 155 -0.56 5.75 3.94
N ILE A 156 0.26 4.70 3.90
CA ILE A 156 0.79 4.01 5.08
C ILE A 156 2.20 4.58 5.28
N ASP A 157 2.53 4.96 6.51
CA ASP A 157 3.86 5.44 6.86
C ASP A 157 4.72 4.29 7.37
N LEU A 158 5.80 3.98 6.64
CA LEU A 158 6.89 3.16 7.14
C LEU A 158 7.91 4.11 7.77
N HIS A 159 8.01 4.06 9.08
CA HIS A 159 8.85 4.94 9.89
C HIS A 159 10.12 4.24 10.36
N TYR A 160 11.28 4.82 10.11
CA TYR A 160 12.59 4.25 10.46
C TYR A 160 13.54 5.34 10.96
N LEU A 161 14.21 5.08 12.09
CA LEU A 161 15.25 5.96 12.64
C LEU A 161 16.60 5.61 12.00
N ILE A 162 17.18 6.58 11.28
CA ILE A 162 18.53 6.46 10.74
C ILE A 162 19.56 6.65 11.86
N SER A 163 19.29 7.61 12.77
CA SER A 163 20.08 7.83 13.97
C SER A 163 19.24 8.49 15.06
N GLY A 164 19.65 8.29 16.31
CA GLY A 164 18.93 8.76 17.49
C GLY A 164 17.81 7.82 17.90
N LYS A 165 16.98 8.26 18.85
CA LYS A 165 15.75 7.59 19.31
C LYS A 165 14.66 8.61 19.52
N GLU A 166 13.41 8.24 19.27
CA GLU A 166 12.25 9.08 19.57
C GLU A 166 11.11 8.24 20.14
N LEU A 167 10.16 8.90 20.79
CA LEU A 167 8.90 8.29 21.16
C LEU A 167 7.88 8.52 20.04
N ILE A 168 7.19 7.46 19.64
CA ILE A 168 6.05 7.50 18.71
C ILE A 168 4.81 7.11 19.49
N GLY A 169 3.84 8.01 19.57
CA GLY A 169 2.53 7.73 20.12
C GLY A 169 1.63 7.10 19.07
N ILE A 170 0.88 6.07 19.47
CA ILE A 170 -0.15 5.43 18.62
C ILE A 170 -1.46 5.41 19.42
N SER A 171 -2.54 5.83 18.77
CA SER A 171 -3.90 5.89 19.29
C SER A 171 -4.89 5.34 18.27
N ASP A 172 -6.15 5.25 18.67
CA ASP A 172 -7.28 4.87 17.81
C ASP A 172 -8.40 5.92 17.89
N THR A 173 -9.45 5.73 17.10
CA THR A 173 -10.59 6.65 17.02
C THR A 173 -11.43 6.72 18.31
N LEU A 174 -11.32 5.74 19.20
CA LEU A 174 -12.05 5.74 20.48
C LEU A 174 -11.44 6.71 21.50
N HIS A 175 -10.14 7.03 21.34
CA HIS A 175 -9.35 7.86 22.23
C HIS A 175 -8.94 9.19 21.58
N ALA A 176 -9.65 9.61 20.52
CA ALA A 176 -9.30 10.77 19.73
C ALA A 176 -10.52 11.59 19.32
N LYS A 177 -10.36 12.92 19.35
CA LYS A 177 -11.33 13.89 18.82
C LYS A 177 -10.71 14.63 17.65
N VAL A 178 -11.40 14.68 16.52
CA VAL A 178 -10.94 15.42 15.33
C VAL A 178 -10.86 16.91 15.66
N THR A 179 -9.71 17.53 15.42
CA THR A 179 -9.49 18.98 15.55
C THR A 179 -9.39 19.65 14.19
N LYS A 180 -8.91 18.93 13.17
CA LYS A 180 -8.85 19.41 11.78
C LYS A 180 -9.14 18.25 10.83
N PRO A 181 -10.13 18.39 9.91
CA PRO A 181 -10.44 17.36 8.92
C PRO A 181 -9.32 17.14 7.91
N TYR A 182 -9.41 16.09 7.09
CA TYR A 182 -8.41 15.76 6.08
C TYR A 182 -8.12 16.91 5.11
N THR A 183 -6.83 17.29 4.99
CA THR A 183 -6.36 18.36 4.10
C THR A 183 -4.92 18.08 3.64
N PRO A 184 -4.67 17.63 2.42
CA PRO A 184 -5.50 16.73 1.60
C PRO A 184 -5.46 15.28 2.11
N ASP A 185 -4.39 14.86 2.80
CA ASP A 185 -4.13 13.49 3.27
C ASP A 185 -4.20 13.37 4.80
N ALA A 186 -3.69 14.36 5.53
CA ALA A 186 -3.61 14.35 6.99
C ALA A 186 -4.87 14.90 7.65
N MET A 187 -5.33 14.23 8.71
CA MET A 187 -6.33 14.68 9.67
C MET A 187 -5.64 14.86 11.02
N ASN A 188 -6.00 15.92 11.77
CA ASN A 188 -5.41 16.16 13.07
C ASN A 188 -6.41 15.88 14.20
N TYR A 189 -5.85 15.54 15.36
CA TYR A 189 -6.64 15.11 16.52
C TYR A 189 -6.12 15.72 17.82
N ASP A 190 -7.02 15.82 18.77
CA ASP A 190 -6.71 15.79 20.20
C ASP A 190 -6.91 14.34 20.64
N ALA A 191 -5.83 13.70 21.13
CA ALA A 191 -5.85 12.27 21.41
C ALA A 191 -4.94 11.89 22.57
N THR A 192 -5.25 10.74 23.16
CA THR A 192 -4.36 10.03 24.09
C THR A 192 -4.00 8.68 23.48
N GLY A 193 -2.79 8.19 23.78
CA GLY A 193 -2.34 6.94 23.18
C GLY A 193 -1.15 6.33 23.90
N LYS A 194 -0.70 5.20 23.38
CA LYS A 194 0.46 4.47 23.89
C LYS A 194 1.72 4.92 23.18
N PHE A 195 2.76 5.24 23.94
CA PHE A 195 4.07 5.60 23.38
C PHE A 195 4.97 4.37 23.23
N HIS A 196 5.66 4.31 22.11
CA HIS A 196 6.63 3.29 21.75
C HIS A 196 7.98 3.95 21.47
N LEU A 197 9.05 3.32 21.93
CA LEU A 197 10.40 3.76 21.60
C LEU A 197 10.75 3.30 20.18
N ALA A 198 11.01 4.25 19.29
CA ALA A 198 11.58 4.00 17.97
C ALA A 198 13.10 4.12 18.05
N ASP A 199 13.81 3.21 17.40
CA ASP A 199 15.26 3.10 17.36
C ASP A 199 15.74 2.60 15.98
N PRO A 200 17.06 2.63 15.69
CA PRO A 200 17.62 2.15 14.42
C PRO A 200 17.54 0.63 14.19
N GLU A 201 17.11 -0.17 15.15
CA GLU A 201 16.98 -1.62 14.99
C GLU A 201 15.61 -2.02 14.44
N HIS A 202 14.60 -1.13 14.55
CA HIS A 202 13.22 -1.43 14.24
C HIS A 202 12.60 -0.39 13.29
N PHE A 203 11.75 -0.86 12.36
CA PHE A 203 10.82 0.02 11.66
C PHE A 203 9.41 -0.13 12.23
N LEU A 204 8.62 0.93 12.15
CA LEU A 204 7.21 0.96 12.53
C LEU A 204 6.35 1.15 11.28
N LEU A 205 5.09 0.73 11.35
CA LEU A 205 4.08 1.00 10.32
C LEU A 205 2.89 1.69 10.97
N MET A 206 2.47 2.81 10.41
CA MET A 206 1.22 3.49 10.76
C MET A 206 0.27 3.38 9.57
N PHE A 207 -0.84 2.70 9.79
CA PHE A 207 -1.92 2.52 8.80
C PHE A 207 -2.93 3.66 8.92
N PRO A 208 -3.85 3.85 7.94
CA PRO A 208 -4.86 4.91 8.02
C PRO A 208 -5.73 4.91 9.27
N SER A 209 -5.90 3.76 9.91
CA SER A 209 -6.60 3.61 11.20
C SER A 209 -5.79 4.05 12.41
N ASP A 210 -4.47 4.20 12.26
CA ASP A 210 -3.58 4.49 13.37
C ASP A 210 -3.41 6.02 13.47
N ILE A 211 -4.00 6.60 14.50
CA ILE A 211 -3.74 7.99 14.88
C ILE A 211 -2.39 8.01 15.59
N HIS A 212 -1.46 8.82 15.10
CA HIS A 212 -0.09 8.78 15.59
C HIS A 212 0.51 10.16 15.76
N VAL A 213 1.57 10.22 16.58
CA VAL A 213 2.43 11.38 16.75
C VAL A 213 3.87 10.91 16.85
N GLY A 214 4.75 11.58 16.13
CA GLY A 214 6.18 11.30 16.14
C GLY A 214 7.02 12.50 16.50
N ASN A 215 8.33 12.33 16.46
CA ASN A 215 9.34 13.34 16.81
C ASN A 215 9.31 13.75 18.29
N ILE A 216 8.80 12.88 19.16
CA ILE A 216 8.75 13.17 20.61
C ILE A 216 10.05 12.73 21.25
N LYS A 217 10.61 13.62 22.10
CA LYS A 217 11.90 13.43 22.74
C LYS A 217 11.95 12.14 23.55
N ALA A 218 12.89 11.27 23.21
CA ALA A 218 13.34 10.20 24.09
C ALA A 218 14.50 10.71 24.95
N GLU A 219 14.63 10.20 26.15
CA GLU A 219 15.69 10.59 27.09
C GLU A 219 17.08 10.42 26.48
N GLY A 220 17.92 11.44 26.56
CA GLY A 220 19.28 11.46 25.98
C GLY A 220 19.37 11.75 24.49
N TYR A 221 18.25 12.00 23.79
CA TYR A 221 18.24 12.25 22.34
C TYR A 221 17.57 13.59 21.99
N GLU A 222 18.40 14.61 21.74
CA GLU A 222 17.93 15.97 21.40
C GLU A 222 17.56 16.11 19.93
N THR A 223 18.21 15.35 19.06
CA THR A 223 18.02 15.39 17.61
C THR A 223 17.90 13.97 17.05
N VAL A 224 17.02 13.80 16.10
CA VAL A 224 16.84 12.54 15.40
C VAL A 224 16.94 12.74 13.89
N LYS A 225 17.59 11.80 13.21
CA LYS A 225 17.52 11.66 11.75
C LYS A 225 16.66 10.47 11.43
N LYS A 226 15.61 10.70 10.65
CA LYS A 226 14.63 9.66 10.33
C LYS A 226 14.22 9.64 8.88
N LEU A 227 13.76 8.49 8.46
CA LEU A 227 13.15 8.19 7.18
C LEU A 227 11.70 7.84 7.40
N VAL A 228 10.79 8.48 6.67
CA VAL A 228 9.41 8.05 6.53
C VAL A 228 9.17 7.71 5.06
N ILE A 229 8.84 6.45 4.77
CA ILE A 229 8.41 6.05 3.43
C ILE A 229 6.90 6.01 3.41
N LYS A 230 6.30 6.84 2.57
CA LYS A 230 4.85 6.83 2.31
C LYS A 230 4.55 5.83 1.20
N ILE A 231 3.73 4.83 1.52
CA ILE A 231 3.29 3.76 0.62
C ILE A 231 1.80 3.93 0.39
N LYS A 232 1.38 4.11 -0.87
CA LYS A 232 -0.04 4.32 -1.20
C LYS A 232 -0.88 3.12 -0.76
N VAL A 233 -1.98 3.41 -0.07
CA VAL A 233 -2.93 2.40 0.42
C VAL A 233 -3.54 1.66 -0.77
N ALA A 234 -3.57 0.33 -0.70
CA ALA A 234 -4.33 -0.47 -1.63
C ALA A 234 -5.79 -0.53 -1.19
N GLU A 235 -6.72 -0.38 -2.13
CA GLU A 235 -8.13 -0.65 -1.88
C GLU A 235 -8.30 -2.15 -1.65
N LEU A 236 -8.65 -2.52 -0.41
CA LEU A 236 -8.98 -3.89 -0.08
C LEU A 236 -10.47 -4.09 -0.42
N SER A 237 -10.77 -5.07 -1.27
CA SER A 237 -12.16 -5.46 -1.52
C SER A 237 -12.80 -5.86 -0.19
N SER A 238 -13.82 -5.10 0.22
CA SER A 238 -14.65 -5.49 1.37
C SER A 238 -15.25 -6.87 1.06
N PRO A 239 -15.25 -7.81 2.02
CA PRO A 239 -16.02 -9.04 1.82
C PRO A 239 -17.46 -8.64 1.52
N SER A 240 -17.97 -9.03 0.35
CA SER A 240 -19.36 -8.82 -0.01
C SER A 240 -20.24 -9.42 1.07
N ILE A 241 -20.91 -8.59 1.85
CA ILE A 241 -21.97 -9.03 2.76
C ILE A 241 -23.06 -9.52 1.82
N SER A 242 -23.11 -10.84 1.58
CA SER A 242 -24.27 -11.45 0.94
C SER A 242 -25.46 -11.18 1.87
N ASN A 243 -26.33 -10.26 1.48
CA ASN A 243 -27.66 -10.13 2.09
C ASN A 243 -28.35 -11.50 1.96
N ARG A 244 -28.29 -12.30 3.00
CA ARG A 244 -29.25 -13.37 3.20
C ARG A 244 -30.52 -12.65 3.62
N ASN A 245 -31.38 -12.38 2.65
CA ASN A 245 -32.76 -12.09 2.95
C ASN A 245 -33.39 -13.31 3.64
N PRO A 246 -34.22 -13.06 4.65
CA PRO A 246 -34.89 -14.12 5.42
C PRO A 246 -35.88 -14.93 4.58
#